data_b16036615b786dfd2478a8fce7791776
#
_entry.id   b16036615b786dfd2478a8fce7791776
#
_cell.length_a   1.000
_cell.length_b   1.000
_cell.length_c   1.000
_cell.angle_alpha   90.00
_cell.angle_beta   90.00
_cell.angle_gamma   90.00
#
_symmetry.space_group_name_H-M   'P 1'
#
loop_
_entity.id
_entity.type
_entity.pdbx_description
1 polymer ?
#
loop_
_entity_poly.entity_id
_entity_poly.type
_entity_poly.pdbx_seq_one_letter_code
_entity_poly.pdbx_strand_id
1 'polypeptide(L)'
;MRAIVSLLALSLLCACSGQSTEEDAMSGKTRLHYPVTRQGDQVDHYFGQAVADPYRWLEDDRSPETEAWVKAQNRVTQGYLAQIPYRAAIKEKLAASWNYAKEGAPFREGRYHYFFKNDGLQNQNVLWRQLPGKSAEVFLDPNTLSSDGTTALDQLSFSRDGRILAYSLSLAGSDWREIHLMDVESKQPLEAPLKDVKFSGISWLGNEGFFYSSYD
;
A
#
# COMPACT_ATOMS: atom_id res chain seq x y z
N MET A 1 5.95 -66.88 68.15
CA MET A 1 7.06 -66.21 67.43
C MET A 1 6.45 -65.11 66.64
N ARG A 2 6.66 -63.89 67.05
CA ARG A 2 6.02 -62.69 66.51
C ARG A 2 7.11 -61.92 65.73
N ALA A 3 6.93 -61.70 64.42
CA ALA A 3 7.82 -60.87 63.61
C ALA A 3 7.18 -59.47 63.51
N ILE A 4 7.93 -58.48 63.93
CA ILE A 4 7.58 -57.05 63.84
C ILE A 4 8.11 -56.54 62.51
N VAL A 5 7.21 -56.05 61.65
CA VAL A 5 7.56 -55.37 60.42
C VAL A 5 7.49 -53.86 60.66
N SER A 6 8.65 -53.23 60.66
CA SER A 6 8.76 -51.77 60.74
C SER A 6 8.51 -51.14 59.33
N LEU A 7 7.50 -50.33 59.24
CA LEU A 7 7.21 -49.53 58.04
C LEU A 7 8.05 -48.24 58.09
N LEU A 8 8.99 -48.08 57.18
CA LEU A 8 9.68 -46.81 56.95
C LEU A 8 8.90 -46.02 55.91
N ALA A 9 8.28 -44.94 56.31
CA ALA A 9 7.63 -43.97 55.41
C ALA A 9 8.71 -43.04 54.85
N LEU A 10 9.00 -43.15 53.56
CA LEU A 10 9.89 -42.26 52.81
C LEU A 10 9.04 -41.17 52.19
N SER A 11 9.06 -39.96 52.78
CA SER A 11 8.42 -38.77 52.23
C SER A 11 9.24 -38.24 51.04
N LEU A 12 8.76 -38.45 49.81
CA LEU A 12 9.24 -37.75 48.62
C LEU A 12 8.74 -36.33 48.59
N LEU A 13 9.56 -35.38 48.93
CA LEU A 13 9.35 -33.96 48.60
C LEU A 13 9.62 -33.75 47.09
N CYS A 14 8.55 -33.64 46.32
CA CYS A 14 8.60 -33.25 44.94
C CYS A 14 8.86 -31.74 44.86
N ALA A 15 10.11 -31.34 44.69
CA ALA A 15 10.44 -29.94 44.39
C ALA A 15 10.08 -29.69 42.93
N CYS A 16 8.99 -29.01 42.69
CA CYS A 16 8.70 -28.38 41.39
C CYS A 16 9.62 -27.18 41.20
N SER A 17 10.86 -27.44 40.79
CA SER A 17 11.73 -26.41 40.21
C SER A 17 11.26 -26.16 38.79
N GLY A 18 10.88 -24.93 38.49
CA GLY A 18 10.33 -24.49 37.21
C GLY A 18 11.21 -24.81 36.03
N GLN A 19 10.69 -25.62 35.14
CA GLN A 19 11.21 -25.76 33.78
C GLN A 19 10.57 -24.65 32.93
N SER A 20 11.21 -23.50 32.91
CA SER A 20 10.85 -22.39 32.03
C SER A 20 12.05 -21.88 31.21
N THR A 21 12.99 -22.78 30.85
CA THR A 21 14.21 -22.35 30.16
C THR A 21 14.63 -23.20 28.95
N GLU A 22 13.85 -24.18 28.51
CA GLU A 22 14.28 -25.00 27.34
C GLU A 22 13.42 -24.78 26.08
N GLU A 23 12.23 -24.18 26.14
CA GLU A 23 11.45 -23.86 24.93
C GLU A 23 11.94 -22.60 24.20
N ASP A 24 12.58 -21.66 24.87
CA ASP A 24 13.13 -20.45 24.25
C ASP A 24 14.47 -20.67 23.51
N ALA A 25 15.16 -21.76 23.76
CA ALA A 25 16.47 -22.05 23.14
C ALA A 25 16.36 -22.68 21.73
N MET A 26 15.22 -23.20 21.30
CA MET A 26 15.02 -23.80 19.97
C MET A 26 14.39 -22.89 18.93
N SER A 27 13.93 -21.71 19.30
CA SER A 27 13.47 -20.68 18.36
C SER A 27 14.49 -19.55 18.33
N GLY A 28 15.49 -19.62 17.47
CA GLY A 28 16.44 -18.53 17.20
C GLY A 28 15.78 -17.28 16.58
N LYS A 29 14.53 -16.98 16.99
CA LYS A 29 13.76 -15.80 16.58
C LYS A 29 14.09 -14.67 17.56
N THR A 30 14.91 -13.74 17.11
CA THR A 30 15.05 -12.46 17.82
C THR A 30 13.68 -11.83 17.98
N ARG A 31 13.19 -11.71 19.23
CA ARG A 31 11.94 -11.03 19.52
C ARG A 31 12.08 -9.57 19.16
N LEU A 32 11.24 -9.11 18.22
CA LEU A 32 11.20 -7.71 17.81
C LEU A 32 10.56 -6.87 18.90
N HIS A 33 11.20 -5.76 19.26
CA HIS A 33 10.67 -4.76 20.17
C HIS A 33 10.13 -3.57 19.39
N TYR A 34 8.83 -3.49 19.28
CA TYR A 34 8.15 -2.34 18.66
C TYR A 34 8.00 -1.19 19.67
N PRO A 35 8.04 0.05 19.21
CA PRO A 35 7.73 1.21 20.06
C PRO A 35 6.35 1.08 20.70
N VAL A 36 6.23 1.54 21.94
CA VAL A 36 4.93 1.56 22.63
C VAL A 36 4.00 2.52 21.91
N THR A 37 2.80 2.04 21.57
CA THR A 37 1.75 2.86 20.99
C THR A 37 0.98 3.58 22.09
N ARG A 38 0.81 4.90 21.98
CA ARG A 38 0.02 5.70 22.89
C ARG A 38 -1.43 5.24 22.90
N GLN A 39 -2.03 5.13 24.06
CA GLN A 39 -3.46 4.90 24.23
C GLN A 39 -4.17 6.20 24.59
N GLY A 40 -5.31 6.46 23.97
CA GLY A 40 -6.23 7.55 24.28
C GLY A 40 -7.43 7.06 25.10
N ASP A 41 -8.27 8.02 25.47
CA ASP A 41 -9.47 7.74 26.30
C ASP A 41 -10.77 7.73 25.48
N GLN A 42 -10.66 7.59 24.15
CA GLN A 42 -11.83 7.56 23.27
C GLN A 42 -12.74 6.39 23.57
N VAL A 43 -14.03 6.67 23.69
CA VAL A 43 -15.08 5.68 23.89
C VAL A 43 -16.25 6.02 22.98
N ASP A 44 -16.68 5.07 22.18
CA ASP A 44 -17.89 5.16 21.36
C ASP A 44 -19.05 4.43 22.03
N HIS A 45 -20.28 4.82 21.69
CA HIS A 45 -21.48 4.18 22.21
C HIS A 45 -22.31 3.61 21.08
N TYR A 46 -22.43 2.28 21.04
CA TYR A 46 -23.23 1.55 20.07
C TYR A 46 -24.36 0.80 20.79
N PHE A 47 -25.60 1.10 20.43
CA PHE A 47 -26.79 0.45 21.01
C PHE A 47 -26.81 0.46 22.56
N GLY A 48 -26.32 1.55 23.16
CA GLY A 48 -26.25 1.71 24.63
C GLY A 48 -25.04 1.04 25.29
N GLN A 49 -24.14 0.43 24.54
CA GLN A 49 -22.89 -0.15 25.06
C GLN A 49 -21.71 0.77 24.78
N ALA A 50 -20.87 0.99 25.78
CA ALA A 50 -19.62 1.72 25.67
C ALA A 50 -18.53 0.81 25.08
N VAL A 51 -17.89 1.24 24.02
CA VAL A 51 -16.79 0.53 23.35
C VAL A 51 -15.57 1.45 23.34
N ALA A 52 -14.52 1.05 24.06
CA ALA A 52 -13.27 1.80 24.09
C ALA A 52 -12.50 1.64 22.78
N ASP A 53 -11.99 2.77 22.26
CA ASP A 53 -11.12 2.81 21.11
C ASP A 53 -9.85 3.64 21.42
N PRO A 54 -8.90 3.04 22.15
CA PRO A 54 -7.71 3.76 22.60
C PRO A 54 -6.76 4.17 21.48
N TYR A 55 -6.98 3.69 20.27
CA TYR A 55 -6.13 3.95 19.10
C TYR A 55 -6.83 4.77 18.01
N ARG A 56 -7.97 5.40 18.29
CA ARG A 56 -8.73 6.25 17.38
C ARG A 56 -7.86 7.32 16.70
N TRP A 57 -6.86 7.84 17.39
CA TRP A 57 -5.95 8.84 16.85
C TRP A 57 -5.16 8.37 15.62
N LEU A 58 -5.00 7.05 15.40
CA LEU A 58 -4.37 6.48 14.22
C LEU A 58 -5.22 6.59 12.95
N GLU A 59 -6.52 6.87 13.10
CA GLU A 59 -7.41 7.08 11.94
C GLU A 59 -7.11 8.39 11.19
N ASP A 60 -6.53 9.38 11.89
CA ASP A 60 -6.01 10.57 11.22
C ASP A 60 -4.65 10.27 10.57
N ASP A 61 -4.72 9.73 9.36
CA ASP A 61 -3.56 9.33 8.56
C ASP A 61 -2.71 10.51 8.07
N ARG A 62 -3.23 11.74 8.17
CA ARG A 62 -2.56 12.99 7.78
C ARG A 62 -1.90 13.70 8.98
N SER A 63 -2.10 13.21 10.19
CA SER A 63 -1.51 13.84 11.38
C SER A 63 -0.01 13.58 11.49
N PRO A 64 0.79 14.57 11.95
CA PRO A 64 2.20 14.37 12.22
C PRO A 64 2.49 13.28 13.26
N GLU A 65 1.55 13.05 14.20
CA GLU A 65 1.68 12.01 15.23
C GLU A 65 1.58 10.61 14.60
N THR A 66 0.59 10.38 13.75
CA THR A 66 0.44 9.12 13.02
C THR A 66 1.63 8.88 12.09
N GLU A 67 2.09 9.90 11.37
CA GLU A 67 3.29 9.80 10.54
C GLU A 67 4.52 9.39 11.34
N ALA A 68 4.74 10.02 12.50
CA ALA A 68 5.86 9.70 13.39
C ALA A 68 5.78 8.26 13.91
N TRP A 69 4.57 7.79 14.27
CA TRP A 69 4.32 6.42 14.70
C TRP A 69 4.63 5.42 13.58
N VAL A 70 4.14 5.64 12.37
CA VAL A 70 4.42 4.79 11.20
C VAL A 70 5.92 4.70 10.93
N LYS A 71 6.63 5.84 10.95
CA LYS A 71 8.08 5.87 10.78
C LYS A 71 8.82 5.08 11.87
N ALA A 72 8.34 5.14 13.12
CA ALA A 72 8.93 4.41 14.23
C ALA A 72 8.72 2.89 14.08
N GLN A 73 7.53 2.43 13.71
CA GLN A 73 7.23 1.03 13.44
C GLN A 73 8.06 0.49 12.25
N ASN A 74 8.13 1.27 11.17
CA ASN A 74 8.89 0.91 9.98
C ASN A 74 10.40 0.76 10.25
N ARG A 75 10.98 1.57 11.16
CA ARG A 75 12.40 1.41 11.55
C ARG A 75 12.69 0.02 12.11
N VAL A 76 11.80 -0.51 12.94
CA VAL A 76 11.94 -1.88 13.49
C VAL A 76 11.86 -2.92 12.38
N THR A 77 10.84 -2.82 11.54
CA THR A 77 10.64 -3.75 10.41
C THR A 77 11.82 -3.73 9.44
N GLN A 78 12.26 -2.54 9.01
CA GLN A 78 13.37 -2.41 8.08
C GLN A 78 14.70 -2.87 8.70
N GLY A 79 14.90 -2.61 9.99
CA GLY A 79 16.07 -3.11 10.74
C GLY A 79 16.14 -4.63 10.76
N TYR A 80 15.00 -5.31 10.93
CA TYR A 80 14.92 -6.76 10.83
C TYR A 80 15.18 -7.27 9.40
N LEU A 81 14.50 -6.70 8.42
CA LEU A 81 14.62 -7.10 7.02
C LEU A 81 16.04 -6.90 6.47
N ALA A 82 16.76 -5.88 6.95
CA ALA A 82 18.13 -5.62 6.55
C ALA A 82 19.13 -6.70 7.01
N GLN A 83 18.78 -7.49 8.04
CA GLN A 83 19.63 -8.57 8.56
C GLN A 83 19.47 -9.88 7.79
N ILE A 84 18.50 -9.98 6.87
CA ILE A 84 18.26 -11.20 6.08
C ILE A 84 19.39 -11.34 5.04
N PRO A 85 20.28 -12.35 5.16
CA PRO A 85 21.50 -12.41 4.36
C PRO A 85 21.27 -12.63 2.86
N TYR A 86 20.15 -13.27 2.50
CA TYR A 86 19.79 -13.55 1.09
C TYR A 86 18.86 -12.50 0.47
N ARG A 87 18.50 -11.43 1.20
CA ARG A 87 17.58 -10.39 0.71
C ARG A 87 18.09 -9.69 -0.55
N ALA A 88 19.39 -9.37 -0.58
CA ALA A 88 20.03 -8.73 -1.73
C ALA A 88 20.01 -9.63 -2.98
N ALA A 89 20.35 -10.91 -2.82
CA ALA A 89 20.35 -11.88 -3.91
C ALA A 89 18.93 -12.11 -4.49
N ILE A 90 17.89 -12.15 -3.63
CA ILE A 90 16.50 -12.23 -4.08
C ILE A 90 16.12 -10.97 -4.86
N LYS A 91 16.46 -9.79 -4.35
CA LYS A 91 16.17 -8.51 -5.05
C LYS A 91 16.82 -8.46 -6.43
N GLU A 92 18.08 -8.86 -6.53
CA GLU A 92 18.81 -8.91 -7.80
C GLU A 92 18.14 -9.88 -8.78
N LYS A 93 17.81 -11.09 -8.34
CA LYS A 93 17.14 -12.09 -9.17
C LYS A 93 15.77 -11.63 -9.63
N LEU A 94 14.98 -11.00 -8.75
CA LEU A 94 13.68 -10.42 -9.12
C LEU A 94 13.84 -9.29 -10.14
N ALA A 95 14.80 -8.38 -9.94
CA ALA A 95 15.07 -7.29 -10.87
C ALA A 95 15.46 -7.84 -12.26
N ALA A 96 16.36 -8.82 -12.32
CA ALA A 96 16.74 -9.45 -13.57
C ALA A 96 15.58 -10.15 -14.28
N SER A 97 14.72 -10.85 -13.51
CA SER A 97 13.55 -11.54 -14.06
C SER A 97 12.46 -10.59 -14.55
N TRP A 98 12.37 -9.39 -13.95
CA TRP A 98 11.35 -8.39 -14.28
C TRP A 98 11.79 -7.40 -15.37
N ASN A 99 13.09 -7.36 -15.66
CA ASN A 99 13.69 -6.44 -16.61
C ASN A 99 13.50 -6.92 -18.05
N TYR A 100 12.28 -6.82 -18.56
CA TYR A 100 11.95 -7.04 -19.97
C TYR A 100 10.88 -6.02 -20.39
N ALA A 101 10.94 -5.63 -21.67
CA ALA A 101 9.96 -4.69 -22.23
C ALA A 101 8.54 -5.30 -22.20
N LYS A 102 7.59 -4.52 -21.72
CA LYS A 102 6.17 -4.90 -21.62
C LYS A 102 5.33 -3.93 -22.42
N GLU A 103 4.36 -4.45 -23.14
CA GLU A 103 3.39 -3.66 -23.90
C GLU A 103 2.00 -4.22 -23.67
N GLY A 104 1.07 -3.36 -23.27
CA GLY A 104 -0.33 -3.71 -23.07
C GLY A 104 -1.11 -3.77 -24.38
N ALA A 105 -2.24 -4.46 -24.39
CA ALA A 105 -3.15 -4.47 -25.52
C ALA A 105 -3.63 -3.04 -25.84
N PRO A 106 -3.64 -2.63 -27.13
CA PRO A 106 -4.13 -1.31 -27.49
C PRO A 106 -5.65 -1.21 -27.34
N PHE A 107 -6.11 -0.01 -26.95
CA PHE A 107 -7.53 0.35 -26.93
C PHE A 107 -7.74 1.65 -27.69
N ARG A 108 -8.96 1.90 -28.14
CA ARG A 108 -9.28 3.07 -28.95
C ARG A 108 -10.18 4.04 -28.20
N GLU A 109 -9.76 5.31 -28.17
CA GLU A 109 -10.59 6.42 -27.70
C GLU A 109 -10.52 7.57 -28.69
N GLY A 110 -11.68 8.05 -29.12
CA GLY A 110 -11.76 9.04 -30.19
C GLY A 110 -11.06 8.58 -31.47
N ARG A 111 -10.07 9.36 -31.91
CA ARG A 111 -9.28 9.08 -33.12
C ARG A 111 -7.96 8.36 -32.86
N TYR A 112 -7.57 8.20 -31.59
CA TYR A 112 -6.29 7.61 -31.19
C TYR A 112 -6.44 6.15 -30.77
N HIS A 113 -5.36 5.39 -30.97
CA HIS A 113 -5.10 4.13 -30.27
C HIS A 113 -4.15 4.41 -29.11
N TYR A 114 -4.47 3.92 -27.94
CA TYR A 114 -3.68 4.03 -26.72
C TYR A 114 -3.17 2.67 -26.29
N PHE A 115 -1.99 2.65 -25.69
CA PHE A 115 -1.43 1.43 -25.12
C PHE A 115 -0.40 1.80 -24.06
N PHE A 116 -0.22 0.91 -23.10
CA PHE A 116 0.79 1.08 -22.06
C PHE A 116 2.08 0.40 -22.47
N LYS A 117 3.22 1.04 -22.16
CA LYS A 117 4.56 0.45 -22.29
C LYS A 117 5.34 0.63 -21.00
N ASN A 118 6.24 -0.34 -20.75
CA ASN A 118 7.27 -0.27 -19.74
C ASN A 118 8.54 -0.87 -20.34
N ASP A 119 9.68 -0.20 -20.23
CA ASP A 119 10.94 -0.66 -20.79
C ASP A 119 11.62 -1.79 -19.99
N GLY A 120 11.05 -2.10 -18.82
CA GLY A 120 11.49 -3.19 -17.93
C GLY A 120 11.39 -2.82 -16.48
N LEU A 121 12.15 -1.85 -16.01
CA LEU A 121 12.27 -1.47 -14.60
C LEU A 121 11.73 -0.07 -14.27
N GLN A 122 11.03 0.59 -15.21
CA GLN A 122 10.31 1.82 -14.87
C GLN A 122 9.31 1.55 -13.74
N ASN A 123 9.18 2.47 -12.79
CA ASN A 123 8.25 2.31 -11.67
C ASN A 123 6.80 2.24 -12.13
N GLN A 124 6.44 3.04 -13.15
CA GLN A 124 5.10 3.13 -13.71
C GLN A 124 5.10 2.82 -15.20
N ASN A 125 3.99 2.25 -15.69
CA ASN A 125 3.78 2.11 -17.12
C ASN A 125 3.50 3.47 -17.75
N VAL A 126 4.09 3.72 -18.90
CA VAL A 126 3.89 4.94 -19.69
C VAL A 126 2.72 4.74 -20.65
N LEU A 127 1.79 5.67 -20.68
CA LEU A 127 0.68 5.67 -21.63
C LEU A 127 1.14 6.33 -22.94
N TRP A 128 1.07 5.58 -24.02
CA TRP A 128 1.36 6.00 -25.39
C TRP A 128 0.06 6.18 -26.16
N ARG A 129 0.10 7.03 -27.17
CA ARG A 129 -0.98 7.15 -28.16
C ARG A 129 -0.45 7.15 -29.59
N GLN A 130 -1.28 6.76 -30.52
CA GLN A 130 -0.96 6.69 -31.93
C GLN A 130 -2.18 7.03 -32.80
N LEU A 131 -1.99 7.94 -33.75
CA LEU A 131 -2.94 8.09 -34.86
C LEU A 131 -2.69 7.01 -35.90
N PRO A 132 -3.74 6.50 -36.57
CA PRO A 132 -3.59 5.57 -37.68
C PRO A 132 -2.60 6.08 -38.73
N GLY A 133 -1.60 5.28 -39.05
CA GLY A 133 -0.55 5.63 -40.06
C GLY A 133 0.49 6.64 -39.58
N LYS A 134 0.51 7.00 -38.30
CA LYS A 134 1.56 7.85 -37.71
C LYS A 134 2.38 7.07 -36.69
N SER A 135 3.55 7.61 -36.34
CA SER A 135 4.34 7.06 -35.22
C SER A 135 3.65 7.29 -33.90
N ALA A 136 3.86 6.35 -32.98
CA ALA A 136 3.38 6.48 -31.60
C ALA A 136 4.20 7.56 -30.87
N GLU A 137 3.54 8.24 -29.93
CA GLU A 137 4.15 9.23 -29.06
C GLU A 137 3.75 8.98 -27.59
N VAL A 138 4.58 9.41 -26.65
CA VAL A 138 4.22 9.43 -25.23
C VAL A 138 3.04 10.40 -25.04
N PHE A 139 2.00 9.89 -24.40
CA PHE A 139 0.81 10.68 -24.08
C PHE A 139 0.82 11.14 -22.62
N LEU A 140 0.99 10.22 -21.70
CA LEU A 140 1.11 10.50 -20.26
C LEU A 140 2.17 9.58 -19.63
N ASP A 141 3.17 10.18 -19.00
CA ASP A 141 4.23 9.44 -18.28
C ASP A 141 4.16 9.71 -16.78
N PRO A 142 3.58 8.78 -15.99
CA PRO A 142 3.47 8.94 -14.56
C PRO A 142 4.82 9.01 -13.84
N ASN A 143 5.91 8.47 -14.44
CA ASN A 143 7.25 8.53 -13.84
C ASN A 143 7.80 9.95 -13.75
N THR A 144 7.22 10.90 -14.48
CA THR A 144 7.62 12.32 -14.46
C THR A 144 6.81 13.19 -13.49
N LEU A 145 5.77 12.63 -12.87
CA LEU A 145 4.83 13.38 -12.01
C LEU A 145 5.32 13.53 -10.57
N SER A 146 6.29 12.73 -10.14
CA SER A 146 6.95 12.88 -8.83
C SER A 146 8.43 12.57 -8.95
N SER A 147 9.24 13.22 -8.12
CA SER A 147 10.69 13.04 -8.14
C SER A 147 11.16 11.66 -7.66
N ASP A 148 10.34 10.98 -6.87
CA ASP A 148 10.62 9.65 -6.32
C ASP A 148 9.94 8.52 -7.12
N GLY A 149 9.14 8.85 -8.15
CA GLY A 149 8.42 7.89 -8.99
C GLY A 149 7.32 7.13 -8.28
N THR A 150 6.81 7.64 -7.15
CA THR A 150 5.75 6.98 -6.36
C THR A 150 4.34 7.37 -6.77
N THR A 151 4.18 8.39 -7.64
CA THR A 151 2.89 8.75 -8.20
C THR A 151 2.47 7.71 -9.24
N ALA A 152 1.33 7.08 -9.01
CA ALA A 152 0.77 6.05 -9.88
C ALA A 152 -0.50 6.53 -10.58
N LEU A 153 -0.63 6.19 -11.86
CA LEU A 153 -1.87 6.32 -12.62
C LEU A 153 -2.80 5.18 -12.21
N ASP A 154 -3.99 5.53 -11.70
CA ASP A 154 -4.97 4.58 -11.19
C ASP A 154 -6.08 4.31 -12.23
N GLN A 155 -6.76 5.36 -12.71
CA GLN A 155 -7.84 5.25 -13.69
C GLN A 155 -7.64 6.18 -14.87
N LEU A 156 -8.20 5.77 -16.00
CA LEU A 156 -8.38 6.58 -17.21
C LEU A 156 -9.84 6.53 -17.61
N SER A 157 -10.45 7.66 -17.90
CA SER A 157 -11.81 7.74 -18.42
C SER A 157 -11.93 8.90 -19.41
N PHE A 158 -12.25 8.59 -20.66
CA PHE A 158 -12.39 9.59 -21.72
C PHE A 158 -13.83 10.06 -21.83
N SER A 159 -14.03 11.33 -22.19
CA SER A 159 -15.31 11.84 -22.64
C SER A 159 -15.81 11.06 -23.87
N ARG A 160 -17.11 11.05 -24.12
CA ARG A 160 -17.72 10.25 -25.20
C ARG A 160 -17.11 10.53 -26.58
N ASP A 161 -16.70 11.75 -26.84
CA ASP A 161 -16.03 12.16 -28.10
C ASP A 161 -14.51 11.95 -28.08
N GLY A 162 -13.94 11.52 -26.96
CA GLY A 162 -12.52 11.28 -26.77
C GLY A 162 -11.65 12.55 -26.74
N ARG A 163 -12.23 13.72 -26.49
CA ARG A 163 -11.50 15.01 -26.48
C ARG A 163 -10.94 15.38 -25.12
N ILE A 164 -11.56 14.87 -24.06
CA ILE A 164 -11.14 15.13 -22.68
C ILE A 164 -10.78 13.79 -22.03
N LEU A 165 -9.65 13.74 -21.37
CA LEU A 165 -9.27 12.66 -20.48
C LEU A 165 -9.43 13.12 -19.04
N ALA A 166 -10.25 12.41 -18.26
CA ALA A 166 -10.21 12.43 -16.80
C ALA A 166 -9.37 11.24 -16.32
N TYR A 167 -8.38 11.50 -15.49
CA TYR A 167 -7.51 10.45 -14.96
C TYR A 167 -7.25 10.66 -13.49
N SER A 168 -7.15 9.57 -12.72
CA SER A 168 -6.85 9.67 -11.31
C SER A 168 -5.42 9.26 -11.00
N LEU A 169 -4.81 9.98 -10.06
CA LEU A 169 -3.47 9.75 -9.56
C LEU A 169 -3.51 9.34 -8.10
N SER A 170 -2.75 8.29 -7.77
CA SER A 170 -2.41 7.92 -6.40
C SER A 170 -1.06 8.50 -6.05
N LEU A 171 -0.97 9.20 -4.93
CA LEU A 171 0.27 9.79 -4.45
C LEU A 171 0.89 8.89 -3.37
N ALA A 172 2.14 8.47 -3.58
CA ALA A 172 2.92 7.69 -2.62
C ALA A 172 2.22 6.42 -2.08
N GLY A 173 1.37 5.78 -2.91
CA GLY A 173 0.63 4.57 -2.54
C GLY A 173 -0.55 4.80 -1.60
N SER A 174 -0.96 6.06 -1.41
CA SER A 174 -2.15 6.41 -0.64
C SER A 174 -3.44 5.90 -1.33
N ASP A 175 -4.47 5.63 -0.54
CA ASP A 175 -5.83 5.40 -1.04
C ASP A 175 -6.52 6.69 -1.51
N TRP A 176 -6.01 7.84 -1.08
CA TRP A 176 -6.47 9.13 -1.59
C TRP A 176 -6.03 9.34 -3.02
N ARG A 177 -6.94 9.89 -3.84
CA ARG A 177 -6.74 10.16 -5.25
C ARG A 177 -6.96 11.63 -5.55
N GLU A 178 -6.32 12.08 -6.60
CA GLU A 178 -6.65 13.35 -7.25
C GLU A 178 -7.13 13.04 -8.67
N ILE A 179 -8.27 13.61 -9.09
CA ILE A 179 -8.76 13.50 -10.47
C ILE A 179 -8.30 14.73 -11.24
N HIS A 180 -7.60 14.49 -12.32
CA HIS A 180 -7.08 15.50 -13.24
C HIS A 180 -7.86 15.45 -14.55
N LEU A 181 -8.09 16.63 -15.16
CA LEU A 181 -8.67 16.74 -16.49
C LEU A 181 -7.64 17.31 -17.47
N MET A 182 -7.58 16.70 -18.63
CA MET A 182 -6.62 17.07 -19.68
C MET A 182 -7.30 17.10 -21.04
N ASP A 183 -7.07 18.17 -21.82
CA ASP A 183 -7.38 18.18 -23.23
C ASP A 183 -6.50 17.19 -23.99
N VAL A 184 -7.13 16.28 -24.69
CA VAL A 184 -6.45 15.16 -25.33
C VAL A 184 -5.52 15.64 -26.46
N GLU A 185 -5.86 16.68 -27.19
CA GLU A 185 -5.09 17.14 -28.33
C GLU A 185 -3.83 17.91 -27.89
N SER A 186 -4.02 18.90 -27.04
CA SER A 186 -2.94 19.79 -26.57
C SER A 186 -2.13 19.20 -25.42
N LYS A 187 -2.66 18.18 -24.74
CA LYS A 187 -2.10 17.58 -23.49
C LYS A 187 -2.02 18.59 -22.33
N GLN A 188 -2.81 19.66 -22.38
CA GLN A 188 -2.83 20.67 -21.34
C GLN A 188 -3.89 20.37 -20.29
N PRO A 189 -3.60 20.62 -19.01
CA PRO A 189 -4.62 20.54 -17.96
C PRO A 189 -5.72 21.56 -18.23
N LEU A 190 -6.98 21.17 -17.98
CA LEU A 190 -8.15 22.03 -18.17
C LEU A 190 -8.51 22.84 -16.92
N GLU A 191 -8.27 22.26 -15.76
CA GLU A 191 -8.58 22.89 -14.47
C GLU A 191 -7.69 22.34 -13.33
N ALA A 192 -7.86 22.85 -12.12
CA ALA A 192 -7.19 22.33 -10.94
C ALA A 192 -7.70 20.92 -10.62
N PRO A 193 -6.85 20.04 -10.05
CA PRO A 193 -7.26 18.69 -9.68
C PRO A 193 -8.38 18.67 -8.64
N LEU A 194 -9.32 17.73 -8.81
CA LEU A 194 -10.34 17.42 -7.82
C LEU A 194 -9.70 16.54 -6.74
N LYS A 195 -9.82 16.96 -5.49
CA LYS A 195 -9.17 16.32 -4.34
C LYS A 195 -10.17 15.55 -3.50
N ASP A 196 -9.66 14.91 -2.44
CA ASP A 196 -10.45 14.18 -1.45
C ASP A 196 -11.32 13.07 -2.08
N VAL A 197 -10.78 12.44 -3.12
CA VAL A 197 -11.38 11.30 -3.81
C VAL A 197 -10.81 10.00 -3.27
N LYS A 198 -11.69 9.05 -2.93
CA LYS A 198 -11.30 7.73 -2.45
C LYS A 198 -12.33 6.69 -2.88
N PHE A 199 -11.85 5.55 -3.42
CA PHE A 199 -12.69 4.45 -3.89
C PHE A 199 -13.80 4.87 -4.88
N SER A 200 -13.51 5.84 -5.74
CA SER A 200 -14.45 6.38 -6.72
C SER A 200 -14.08 5.97 -8.13
N GLY A 201 -15.08 5.67 -8.96
CA GLY A 201 -14.96 5.64 -10.41
C GLY A 201 -15.13 7.03 -11.03
N ILE A 202 -14.84 7.13 -12.33
CA ILE A 202 -15.09 8.31 -13.16
C ILE A 202 -16.09 7.91 -14.23
N SER A 203 -17.33 8.41 -14.15
CA SER A 203 -18.42 8.02 -15.05
C SER A 203 -18.95 9.22 -15.82
N TRP A 204 -18.62 9.31 -17.12
CA TRP A 204 -19.00 10.43 -17.96
C TRP A 204 -20.50 10.50 -18.27
N LEU A 205 -21.04 11.72 -18.24
CA LEU A 205 -22.33 12.08 -18.81
C LEU A 205 -22.08 12.71 -20.20
N GLY A 206 -21.94 11.87 -21.19
CA GLY A 206 -21.62 12.34 -22.55
C GLY A 206 -20.30 13.09 -22.62
N ASN A 207 -20.37 14.39 -22.99
CA ASN A 207 -19.22 15.29 -23.03
C ASN A 207 -19.39 16.46 -22.05
N GLU A 208 -20.44 16.46 -21.23
CA GLU A 208 -20.83 17.61 -20.39
C GLU A 208 -20.12 17.59 -19.04
N GLY A 209 -19.78 16.41 -18.53
CA GLY A 209 -19.17 16.24 -17.24
C GLY A 209 -19.15 14.76 -16.83
N PHE A 210 -18.74 14.48 -15.60
CA PHE A 210 -18.71 13.13 -15.06
C PHE A 210 -19.10 13.11 -13.58
N PHE A 211 -19.56 11.95 -13.15
CA PHE A 211 -19.86 11.67 -11.75
C PHE A 211 -18.68 11.01 -11.08
N TYR A 212 -18.42 11.37 -9.84
CA TYR A 212 -17.46 10.76 -8.95
C TYR A 212 -17.92 10.90 -7.49
N SER A 213 -17.31 10.17 -6.57
CA SER A 213 -17.55 10.30 -5.13
C SER A 213 -16.36 10.97 -4.47
N SER A 214 -16.60 11.94 -3.59
CA SER A 214 -15.57 12.58 -2.76
C SER A 214 -15.93 12.47 -1.29
N TYR A 215 -14.97 12.75 -0.43
CA TYR A 215 -15.11 12.85 1.02
C TYR A 215 -14.91 14.30 1.42
N ASP A 216 -15.84 14.83 2.21
CA ASP A 216 -15.79 16.19 2.77
C ASP A 216 -14.82 16.27 3.95
#